data_168a6ab9af3b006309f2268f16fc0637
#
_entry.id   168a6ab9af3b006309f2268f16fc0637
#
_cell.length_a   1.000
_cell.length_b   1.000
_cell.length_c   1.000
_cell.angle_alpha   90.00
_cell.angle_beta   90.00
_cell.angle_gamma   90.00
#
_symmetry.space_group_name_H-M   'P 1'
#
loop_
_entity.id
_entity.type
_entity.pdbx_description
1 polymer ?
#
loop_
_entity_poly.entity_id
_entity_poly.type
_entity_poly.pdbx_seq_one_letter_code
_entity_poly.pdbx_strand_id
1 'polypeptide(L)'
;NQKVFVVHRLDKDTSGIVVFAKSERVKESLQNTWDYTERNYIAVVHGITKDKDTIKSYLKETKTLYTYSTNDKSGKYAETSYVRVKSNKQYSLLKINIKTGRKNQIRVHMKDNNTPILGDKKYGKKDGYRKMMLLANEIKFIHPVTKEIIHIDLKIPNEYSKIVE
;
A
#
# COMPACT_ATOMS: atom_id res chain seq x y z
N ASN A 1 -9.59 7.76 30.22
CA ASN A 1 -9.11 7.90 28.83
C ASN A 1 -7.82 7.12 28.67
N GLN A 2 -7.84 6.03 27.86
CA GLN A 2 -6.64 5.26 27.57
C GLN A 2 -5.90 5.90 26.39
N LYS A 3 -4.64 6.29 26.59
CA LYS A 3 -3.78 6.81 25.53
C LYS A 3 -3.44 5.69 24.56
N VAL A 4 -3.51 5.98 23.25
CA VAL A 4 -3.07 5.09 22.18
C VAL A 4 -1.89 5.69 21.42
N PHE A 5 -1.05 4.83 20.87
CA PHE A 5 0.22 5.19 20.23
C PHE A 5 0.20 4.72 18.79
N VAL A 6 0.53 5.61 17.86
CA VAL A 6 0.59 5.30 16.43
C VAL A 6 1.81 4.42 16.16
N VAL A 7 1.59 3.24 15.58
CA VAL A 7 2.66 2.32 15.17
C VAL A 7 3.13 2.64 13.76
N HIS A 8 2.18 2.80 12.83
CA HIS A 8 2.44 3.14 11.44
C HIS A 8 1.36 4.06 10.89
N ARG A 9 1.51 4.46 9.64
CA ARG A 9 0.56 5.33 8.95
C ARG A 9 0.25 4.82 7.55
N LEU A 10 -0.92 5.19 7.04
CA LEU A 10 -1.27 5.10 5.63
C LEU A 10 -1.04 6.46 4.94
N ASP A 11 -0.86 6.44 3.63
CA ASP A 11 -0.83 7.66 2.83
C ASP A 11 -2.21 8.35 2.86
N LYS A 12 -2.23 9.66 2.64
CA LYS A 12 -3.48 10.41 2.47
C LYS A 12 -4.32 9.77 1.37
N ASP A 13 -5.60 9.63 1.59
CA ASP A 13 -6.59 9.01 0.72
C ASP A 13 -6.50 7.47 0.59
N THR A 14 -5.50 6.80 1.22
CA THR A 14 -5.47 5.35 1.38
C THR A 14 -6.38 4.92 2.52
N SER A 15 -7.28 3.99 2.26
CA SER A 15 -8.16 3.39 3.28
C SER A 15 -7.56 2.10 3.83
N GLY A 16 -8.10 1.60 4.96
CA GLY A 16 -7.80 0.26 5.43
C GLY A 16 -7.29 0.15 6.85
N ILE A 17 -6.57 -0.92 7.13
CA ILE A 17 -6.13 -1.31 8.46
C ILE A 17 -5.01 -0.40 8.97
N VAL A 18 -5.21 0.15 10.17
CA VAL A 18 -4.18 0.90 10.91
C VAL A 18 -4.04 0.28 12.31
N VAL A 19 -2.80 0.06 12.73
CA VAL A 19 -2.47 -0.53 14.04
C VAL A 19 -2.07 0.58 15.01
N PHE A 20 -2.71 0.57 16.18
CA PHE A 20 -2.34 1.41 17.32
C PHE A 20 -1.93 0.51 18.49
N ALA A 21 -0.91 0.91 19.23
CA ALA A 21 -0.51 0.25 20.45
C ALA A 21 -1.16 0.92 21.69
N LYS A 22 -1.43 0.14 22.74
CA LYS A 22 -1.98 0.66 24.00
C LYS A 22 -0.89 1.09 25.00
N SER A 23 0.38 0.90 24.64
CA SER A 23 1.51 1.39 25.43
C SER A 23 2.68 1.76 24.53
N GLU A 24 3.56 2.64 24.99
CA GLU A 24 4.75 3.08 24.25
C GLU A 24 5.72 1.92 24.02
N ARG A 25 5.93 1.08 25.00
CA ARG A 25 6.77 -0.14 24.92
C ARG A 25 6.30 -1.06 23.78
N VAL A 26 4.99 -1.28 23.64
CA VAL A 26 4.42 -2.12 22.56
C VAL A 26 4.58 -1.43 21.22
N LYS A 27 4.36 -0.11 21.15
CA LYS A 27 4.62 0.68 19.93
C LYS A 27 6.05 0.51 19.43
N GLU A 28 7.03 0.73 20.30
CA GLU A 28 8.45 0.61 19.97
C GLU A 28 8.82 -0.80 19.51
N SER A 29 8.33 -1.82 20.23
CA SER A 29 8.56 -3.21 19.86
C SER A 29 8.00 -3.54 18.47
N LEU A 30 6.78 -3.09 18.14
CA LEU A 30 6.18 -3.27 16.82
C LEU A 30 6.95 -2.50 15.74
N GLN A 31 7.36 -1.26 16.00
CA GLN A 31 8.14 -0.46 15.05
C GLN A 31 9.49 -1.09 14.74
N ASN A 32 10.18 -1.65 15.73
CA ASN A 32 11.47 -2.34 15.56
C ASN A 32 11.37 -3.62 14.71
N THR A 33 10.20 -4.25 14.67
CA THR A 33 9.95 -5.47 13.91
C THR A 33 9.03 -5.23 12.71
N TRP A 34 8.75 -3.97 12.36
CA TRP A 34 7.75 -3.62 11.34
C TRP A 34 8.09 -4.12 9.94
N ASP A 35 9.37 -4.25 9.62
CA ASP A 35 9.83 -4.78 8.34
C ASP A 35 9.50 -6.28 8.14
N TYR A 36 9.26 -7.00 9.23
CA TYR A 36 8.80 -8.41 9.20
C TYR A 36 7.28 -8.54 9.18
N THR A 37 6.55 -7.43 9.26
CA THR A 37 5.10 -7.42 9.15
C THR A 37 4.68 -7.61 7.71
N GLU A 38 3.85 -8.62 7.45
CA GLU A 38 3.24 -8.82 6.14
C GLU A 38 2.13 -7.80 5.93
N ARG A 39 2.20 -7.03 4.84
CA ARG A 39 1.29 -5.92 4.53
C ARG A 39 0.81 -6.07 3.10
N ASN A 40 -0.46 -6.37 2.95
CA ASN A 40 -1.09 -6.53 1.65
C ASN A 40 -2.14 -5.44 1.42
N TYR A 41 -2.29 -5.08 0.16
CA TYR A 41 -3.23 -4.07 -0.31
C TYR A 41 -4.04 -4.62 -1.47
N ILE A 42 -5.24 -4.09 -1.63
CA ILE A 42 -6.05 -4.25 -2.84
C ILE A 42 -6.10 -2.91 -3.55
N ALA A 43 -5.89 -2.93 -4.86
CA ALA A 43 -6.01 -1.73 -5.70
C ALA A 43 -6.73 -2.02 -7.00
N VAL A 44 -7.46 -1.03 -7.51
CA VAL A 44 -7.91 -1.00 -8.90
C VAL A 44 -7.03 0.00 -9.64
N VAL A 45 -6.45 -0.43 -10.75
CA VAL A 45 -5.54 0.37 -11.57
C VAL A 45 -6.05 0.51 -13.00
N HIS A 46 -5.66 1.60 -13.67
CA HIS A 46 -5.88 1.78 -15.10
C HIS A 46 -5.06 0.79 -15.92
N GLY A 47 -5.66 0.28 -16.98
CA GLY A 47 -4.99 -0.61 -17.93
C GLY A 47 -4.95 -2.07 -17.47
N ILE A 48 -4.35 -2.90 -18.34
CA ILE A 48 -4.17 -4.34 -18.10
C ILE A 48 -2.73 -4.56 -17.71
N THR A 49 -2.52 -5.02 -16.47
CA THR A 49 -1.19 -5.35 -15.96
C THR A 49 -0.76 -6.73 -16.44
N LYS A 50 0.52 -7.08 -16.27
CA LYS A 50 0.96 -8.47 -16.25
C LYS A 50 0.20 -9.24 -15.16
N ASP A 51 0.19 -10.58 -15.25
CA ASP A 51 -0.46 -11.42 -14.24
C ASP A 51 0.19 -11.26 -12.86
N LYS A 52 1.52 -11.11 -12.84
CA LYS A 52 2.32 -10.81 -11.66
C LYS A 52 3.57 -10.04 -12.05
N ASP A 53 4.06 -9.19 -11.15
CA ASP A 53 5.35 -8.51 -11.32
C ASP A 53 5.88 -8.04 -9.97
N THR A 54 7.18 -7.70 -9.94
CA THR A 54 7.85 -7.08 -8.79
C THR A 54 8.60 -5.84 -9.26
N ILE A 55 8.18 -4.68 -8.73
CA ILE A 55 8.76 -3.38 -9.06
C ILE A 55 9.75 -3.02 -7.96
N LYS A 56 10.98 -2.71 -8.36
CA LYS A 56 12.08 -2.30 -7.49
C LYS A 56 12.64 -0.98 -7.98
N SER A 57 12.78 -0.01 -7.08
CA SER A 57 13.38 1.28 -7.37
C SER A 57 13.94 1.93 -6.11
N TYR A 58 14.58 3.07 -6.26
CA TYR A 58 14.87 3.98 -5.15
C TYR A 58 13.90 5.15 -5.21
N LEU A 59 13.36 5.56 -4.06
CA LEU A 59 12.42 6.67 -3.97
C LEU A 59 13.09 7.86 -3.31
N LYS A 60 12.89 9.03 -3.92
CA LYS A 60 13.25 10.34 -3.39
C LYS A 60 12.03 11.23 -3.29
N GLU A 61 12.15 12.28 -2.50
CA GLU A 61 11.11 13.30 -2.36
C GLU A 61 11.66 14.66 -2.76
N THR A 62 10.89 15.43 -3.53
CA THR A 62 11.19 16.81 -3.85
C THR A 62 10.94 17.73 -2.64
N LYS A 63 11.43 18.97 -2.71
CA LYS A 63 11.11 20.02 -1.72
C LYS A 63 9.60 20.28 -1.57
N THR A 64 8.82 20.01 -2.61
CA THR A 64 7.36 20.12 -2.64
C THR A 64 6.64 18.84 -2.19
N LEU A 65 7.33 17.92 -1.53
CA LEU A 65 6.80 16.65 -1.01
C LEU A 65 6.22 15.71 -2.10
N TYR A 66 6.76 15.78 -3.31
CA TYR A 66 6.43 14.85 -4.37
C TYR A 66 7.44 13.70 -4.38
N THR A 67 6.94 12.46 -4.23
CA THR A 67 7.78 11.25 -4.27
C THR A 67 7.92 10.76 -5.70
N TYR A 68 9.11 10.35 -6.10
CA TYR A 68 9.41 9.83 -7.45
C TYR A 68 10.45 8.72 -7.40
N SER A 69 10.43 7.84 -8.41
CA SER A 69 11.42 6.79 -8.59
C SER A 69 12.68 7.32 -9.24
N THR A 70 13.82 6.77 -8.85
CA THR A 70 15.13 7.08 -9.41
C THR A 70 16.05 5.85 -9.39
N ASN A 71 17.06 5.84 -10.24
CA ASN A 71 18.15 4.84 -10.20
C ASN A 71 19.26 5.25 -9.23
N ASP A 72 19.19 6.45 -8.69
CA ASP A 72 20.15 6.96 -7.72
C ASP A 72 20.00 6.24 -6.37
N LYS A 73 21.02 5.46 -6.01
CA LYS A 73 21.07 4.66 -4.77
C LYS A 73 21.09 5.50 -3.48
N SER A 74 21.23 6.83 -3.57
CA SER A 74 21.05 7.71 -2.42
C SER A 74 19.56 7.87 -2.02
N GLY A 75 18.61 7.41 -2.87
CA GLY A 75 17.20 7.27 -2.54
C GLY A 75 16.95 6.12 -1.57
N LYS A 76 15.71 6.01 -1.09
CA LYS A 76 15.27 4.92 -0.21
C LYS A 76 14.80 3.74 -1.07
N TYR A 77 15.44 2.58 -0.93
CA TYR A 77 15.02 1.37 -1.64
C TYR A 77 13.55 1.02 -1.34
N ALA A 78 12.83 0.67 -2.40
CA ALA A 78 11.42 0.32 -2.37
C ALA A 78 11.15 -0.91 -3.23
N GLU A 79 10.36 -1.86 -2.71
CA GLU A 79 9.97 -3.09 -3.39
C GLU A 79 8.48 -3.35 -3.20
N THR A 80 7.78 -3.48 -4.32
CA THR A 80 6.35 -3.74 -4.41
C THR A 80 6.09 -4.89 -5.37
N SER A 81 5.44 -5.95 -4.91
CA SER A 81 5.01 -7.08 -5.73
C SER A 81 3.50 -7.07 -5.89
N TYR A 82 3.00 -7.50 -7.03
CA TYR A 82 1.56 -7.67 -7.22
C TYR A 82 1.21 -8.93 -7.99
N VAL A 83 -0.03 -9.37 -7.78
CA VAL A 83 -0.72 -10.38 -8.58
C VAL A 83 -2.04 -9.78 -9.05
N ARG A 84 -2.34 -9.92 -10.35
CA ARG A 84 -3.62 -9.54 -10.91
C ARG A 84 -4.68 -10.58 -10.55
N VAL A 85 -5.71 -10.14 -9.82
CA VAL A 85 -6.84 -10.98 -9.40
C VAL A 85 -7.85 -11.12 -10.53
N LYS A 86 -8.18 -9.99 -11.19
CA LYS A 86 -9.15 -9.89 -12.28
C LYS A 86 -8.82 -8.67 -13.15
N SER A 87 -9.25 -8.69 -14.40
CA SER A 87 -9.21 -7.49 -15.27
C SER A 87 -10.33 -7.54 -16.29
N ASN A 88 -10.70 -6.36 -16.77
CA ASN A 88 -11.48 -6.17 -17.98
C ASN A 88 -10.64 -5.41 -19.02
N LYS A 89 -11.26 -4.86 -20.06
CA LYS A 89 -10.54 -4.14 -21.14
C LYS A 89 -9.88 -2.83 -20.70
N GLN A 90 -10.22 -2.27 -19.52
CA GLN A 90 -9.81 -0.94 -19.09
C GLN A 90 -9.08 -0.92 -17.77
N TYR A 91 -9.36 -1.89 -16.86
CA TYR A 91 -8.92 -1.87 -15.48
C TYR A 91 -8.40 -3.23 -15.02
N SER A 92 -7.53 -3.22 -14.04
CA SER A 92 -7.06 -4.43 -13.34
C SER A 92 -7.27 -4.28 -11.84
N LEU A 93 -7.73 -5.35 -11.21
CA LEU A 93 -7.80 -5.54 -9.77
C LEU A 93 -6.56 -6.30 -9.30
N LEU A 94 -5.78 -5.70 -8.42
CA LEU A 94 -4.51 -6.23 -7.95
C LEU A 94 -4.54 -6.54 -6.46
N LYS A 95 -3.95 -7.68 -6.08
CA LYS A 95 -3.45 -7.92 -4.73
C LYS A 95 -1.97 -7.51 -4.72
N ILE A 96 -1.59 -6.61 -3.84
CA ILE A 96 -0.26 -5.99 -3.77
C ILE A 96 0.36 -6.32 -2.42
N ASN A 97 1.61 -6.78 -2.43
CA ASN A 97 2.44 -6.94 -1.24
C ASN A 97 3.57 -5.91 -1.26
N ILE A 98 3.84 -5.29 -0.13
CA ILE A 98 4.97 -4.38 0.02
C ILE A 98 6.00 -4.94 0.99
N LYS A 99 7.24 -5.09 0.53
CA LYS A 99 8.37 -5.47 1.38
C LYS A 99 8.91 -4.27 2.16
N THR A 100 8.84 -3.10 1.57
CA THR A 100 9.22 -1.81 2.16
C THR A 100 7.99 -0.91 2.26
N GLY A 101 7.97 0.05 3.18
CA GLY A 101 6.85 0.97 3.39
C GLY A 101 7.23 2.43 3.18
N ARG A 102 7.70 2.82 1.98
CA ARG A 102 8.08 4.19 1.69
C ARG A 102 6.84 5.04 1.37
N LYS A 103 6.92 6.33 1.64
CA LYS A 103 5.84 7.30 1.38
C LYS A 103 5.39 7.22 -0.09
N ASN A 104 4.09 7.07 -0.31
CA ASN A 104 3.47 6.97 -1.63
C ASN A 104 4.02 5.81 -2.52
N GLN A 105 4.68 4.82 -1.96
CA GLN A 105 5.42 3.78 -2.70
C GLN A 105 4.56 3.09 -3.76
N ILE A 106 3.42 2.53 -3.38
CA ILE A 106 2.53 1.82 -4.31
C ILE A 106 2.05 2.75 -5.42
N ARG A 107 1.68 3.98 -5.07
CA ARG A 107 1.16 4.98 -6.01
C ARG A 107 2.19 5.36 -7.06
N VAL A 108 3.43 5.60 -6.64
CA VAL A 108 4.56 5.90 -7.54
C VAL A 108 4.87 4.71 -8.43
N HIS A 109 5.01 3.51 -7.87
CA HIS A 109 5.30 2.31 -8.63
C HIS A 109 4.21 1.99 -9.68
N MET A 110 2.93 2.12 -9.33
CA MET A 110 1.84 1.89 -10.29
C MET A 110 1.82 2.96 -11.40
N LYS A 111 2.10 4.22 -11.07
CA LYS A 111 2.26 5.28 -12.06
C LYS A 111 3.40 4.96 -13.03
N ASP A 112 4.57 4.58 -12.52
CA ASP A 112 5.76 4.30 -13.33
C ASP A 112 5.59 3.04 -14.19
N ASN A 113 4.74 2.10 -13.73
CA ASN A 113 4.33 0.93 -14.51
C ASN A 113 3.27 1.26 -15.59
N ASN A 114 2.92 2.54 -15.80
CA ASN A 114 1.84 3.00 -16.69
C ASN A 114 0.43 2.48 -16.35
N THR A 115 0.24 2.01 -15.13
CA THR A 115 -1.04 1.51 -14.61
C THR A 115 -1.40 2.23 -13.30
N PRO A 116 -1.58 3.58 -13.32
CA PRO A 116 -1.83 4.34 -12.10
C PRO A 116 -3.13 3.90 -11.41
N ILE A 117 -3.17 4.10 -10.09
CA ILE A 117 -4.34 3.74 -9.27
C ILE A 117 -5.53 4.62 -9.65
N LEU A 118 -6.69 4.00 -9.75
CA LEU A 118 -7.95 4.67 -10.03
C LEU A 118 -8.32 5.64 -8.91
N GLY A 119 -8.68 6.88 -9.26
CA GLY A 119 -8.99 7.94 -8.30
C GLY A 119 -7.79 8.59 -7.61
N ASP A 120 -6.56 8.25 -8.00
CA ASP A 120 -5.36 8.90 -7.47
C ASP A 120 -5.17 10.29 -8.11
N LYS A 121 -5.48 11.34 -7.34
CA LYS A 121 -5.40 12.73 -7.80
C LYS A 121 -3.97 13.27 -7.93
N LYS A 122 -2.99 12.61 -7.29
CA LYS A 122 -1.59 13.09 -7.27
C LYS A 122 -0.71 12.37 -8.28
N TYR A 123 -0.87 11.06 -8.42
CA TYR A 123 -0.04 10.20 -9.27
C TYR A 123 -0.84 9.56 -10.42
N GLY A 124 -2.16 9.68 -10.39
CA GLY A 124 -3.07 9.09 -11.36
C GLY A 124 -3.46 10.02 -12.51
N LYS A 125 -4.56 9.66 -13.14
CA LYS A 125 -5.20 10.40 -14.23
C LYS A 125 -6.44 11.15 -13.69
N LYS A 126 -6.92 12.14 -14.44
CA LYS A 126 -8.26 12.71 -14.22
C LYS A 126 -9.30 11.71 -14.77
N ASP A 127 -9.82 10.86 -13.90
CA ASP A 127 -10.70 9.75 -14.26
C ASP A 127 -12.12 9.88 -13.70
N GLY A 128 -12.41 11.00 -13.02
CA GLY A 128 -13.73 11.27 -12.44
C GLY A 128 -14.02 10.55 -11.13
N TYR A 129 -13.18 9.62 -10.69
CA TYR A 129 -13.37 8.93 -9.42
C TYR A 129 -13.04 9.83 -8.24
N ARG A 130 -13.96 9.90 -7.28
CA ARG A 130 -13.81 10.75 -6.08
C ARG A 130 -12.87 10.16 -5.04
N LYS A 131 -12.79 8.84 -4.99
CA LYS A 131 -12.04 8.06 -3.99
C LYS A 131 -10.93 7.28 -4.65
N MET A 132 -9.76 7.29 -4.06
CA MET A 132 -8.64 6.46 -4.50
C MET A 132 -8.90 4.99 -4.18
N MET A 133 -8.82 4.13 -5.19
CA MET A 133 -9.06 2.69 -5.07
C MET A 133 -7.81 1.95 -4.59
N LEU A 134 -7.36 2.28 -3.38
CA LEU A 134 -6.25 1.64 -2.67
C LEU A 134 -6.65 1.36 -1.23
N LEU A 135 -6.65 0.09 -0.85
CA LEU A 135 -7.07 -0.40 0.45
C LEU A 135 -5.95 -1.24 1.08
N ALA A 136 -5.47 -0.87 2.26
CA ALA A 136 -4.65 -1.73 3.12
C ALA A 136 -5.57 -2.80 3.73
N ASN A 137 -5.70 -3.94 3.04
CA ASN A 137 -6.73 -4.92 3.36
C ASN A 137 -6.27 -6.04 4.28
N GLU A 138 -4.97 -6.31 4.35
CA GLU A 138 -4.48 -7.47 5.12
C GLU A 138 -3.18 -7.12 5.83
N ILE A 139 -3.10 -7.49 7.10
CA ILE A 139 -1.89 -7.35 7.91
C ILE A 139 -1.67 -8.60 8.75
N LYS A 140 -0.41 -9.04 8.82
CA LYS A 140 -0.01 -10.17 9.66
C LYS A 140 1.30 -9.87 10.36
N PHE A 141 1.33 -10.01 11.67
CA PHE A 141 2.50 -9.77 12.51
C PHE A 141 2.47 -10.60 13.79
N ILE A 142 3.60 -10.69 14.48
CA ILE A 142 3.71 -11.36 15.79
C ILE A 142 3.42 -10.34 16.88
N HIS A 143 2.47 -10.64 17.77
CA HIS A 143 2.18 -9.79 18.91
C HIS A 143 3.39 -9.73 19.85
N PRO A 144 3.93 -8.52 20.18
CA PRO A 144 5.23 -8.40 20.85
C PRO A 144 5.26 -8.96 22.27
N VAL A 145 4.10 -9.06 22.94
CA VAL A 145 3.99 -9.58 24.31
C VAL A 145 3.57 -11.05 24.31
N THR A 146 2.42 -11.39 23.71
CA THR A 146 1.86 -12.76 23.74
C THR A 146 2.55 -13.71 22.80
N LYS A 147 3.32 -13.20 21.81
CA LYS A 147 3.97 -13.97 20.73
C LYS A 147 3.00 -14.68 19.79
N GLU A 148 1.73 -14.43 19.91
CA GLU A 148 0.72 -14.94 18.99
C GLU A 148 0.79 -14.24 17.63
N ILE A 149 0.43 -14.96 16.57
CA ILE A 149 0.28 -14.39 15.23
C ILE A 149 -1.05 -13.64 15.20
N ILE A 150 -0.96 -12.34 14.94
CA ILE A 150 -2.13 -11.51 14.64
C ILE A 150 -2.27 -11.45 13.12
N HIS A 151 -3.42 -11.89 12.64
CA HIS A 151 -3.78 -11.83 11.22
C HIS A 151 -5.15 -11.19 11.07
N ILE A 152 -5.21 -10.08 10.36
CA ILE A 152 -6.45 -9.33 10.09
C ILE A 152 -6.55 -9.20 8.58
N ASP A 153 -7.71 -9.60 8.04
CA ASP A 153 -8.02 -9.57 6.62
C ASP A 153 -9.40 -8.93 6.39
N LEU A 154 -9.46 -7.93 5.54
CA LEU A 154 -10.67 -7.28 5.09
C LEU A 154 -11.08 -7.81 3.72
N LYS A 155 -12.36 -8.09 3.54
CA LYS A 155 -12.93 -8.48 2.25
C LYS A 155 -12.69 -7.37 1.20
N ILE A 156 -12.49 -7.79 -0.04
CA ILE A 156 -12.43 -6.85 -1.17
C ILE A 156 -13.79 -6.13 -1.27
N PRO A 157 -13.80 -4.78 -1.27
CA PRO A 157 -15.05 -4.04 -1.42
C PRO A 157 -15.75 -4.36 -2.73
N ASN A 158 -17.07 -4.52 -2.70
CA ASN A 158 -17.87 -4.79 -3.90
C ASN A 158 -17.67 -3.75 -4.99
N GLU A 159 -17.44 -2.48 -4.62
CA GLU A 159 -17.16 -1.41 -5.57
C GLU A 159 -15.89 -1.68 -6.41
N TYR A 160 -14.84 -2.30 -5.83
CA TYR A 160 -13.62 -2.66 -6.54
C TYR A 160 -13.85 -3.80 -7.54
N SER A 161 -14.61 -4.83 -7.12
CA SER A 161 -14.92 -5.99 -7.96
C SER A 161 -15.79 -5.61 -9.17
N LYS A 162 -16.78 -4.74 -8.96
CA LYS A 162 -17.70 -4.27 -10.03
C LYS A 162 -16.99 -3.47 -11.13
N ILE A 163 -15.93 -2.74 -10.80
CA ILE A 163 -15.18 -1.94 -11.79
C ILE A 163 -14.48 -2.84 -12.83
N VAL A 164 -14.13 -4.06 -12.46
CA VAL A 164 -13.41 -5.02 -13.32
C VAL A 164 -14.31 -6.14 -13.87
N GLU A 165 -15.63 -6.03 -13.67
CA GLU A 165 -16.63 -6.85 -14.34
C GLU A 165 -16.80 -6.38 -15.79
#